data_2ffa9c025c0e5969d21ac8b878ef6c2c
#
_entry.id   2ffa9c025c0e5969d21ac8b878ef6c2c
#
_cell.length_a   1.000
_cell.length_b   1.000
_cell.length_c   1.000
_cell.angle_alpha   90.00
_cell.angle_beta   90.00
_cell.angle_gamma   90.00
#
_symmetry.space_group_name_H-M   'P 1'
#
loop_
_entity.id
_entity.type
_entity.pdbx_description
1 polymer ?
#
loop_
_entity_poly.entity_id
_entity_poly.type
_entity_poly.pdbx_seq_one_letter_code
_entity_poly.pdbx_strand_id
1 'polypeptide(L)'
;MILNYQLYILESYIGQSKTAAAVTISIMSVVTMVVALIGSLTSGAISDKLGRRKIPVNIASLLLAIGYLLPWVMKTSFSMILFAGFAGLGYAVYGAVDQALNVDVLPNKEEAGKDLGILNIATTLGQTAGPIVTSALVGMAGYNLVFPVAIAFAVLACIFIQMIRSVK
;
A
#
# COMPACT_ATOMS: atom_id res chain seq x y z
N MET A 1 7.92 -0.57 -0.91
CA MET A 1 8.72 -1.66 -0.34
C MET A 1 8.49 -2.98 -1.07
N ILE A 2 7.49 -3.78 -0.74
CA ILE A 2 7.31 -5.15 -1.24
C ILE A 2 7.06 -5.23 -2.75
N LEU A 3 6.28 -4.31 -3.33
CA LEU A 3 5.96 -4.30 -4.77
C LEU A 3 7.21 -4.25 -5.68
N ASN A 4 8.26 -3.55 -5.26
CA ASN A 4 9.49 -3.44 -6.05
C ASN A 4 10.41 -4.66 -5.91
N TYR A 5 10.14 -5.52 -4.92
CA TYR A 5 10.95 -6.69 -4.61
C TYR A 5 10.22 -8.02 -4.85
N GLN A 6 9.08 -8.01 -5.57
CA GLN A 6 8.26 -9.19 -5.81
C GLN A 6 9.06 -10.37 -6.38
N LEU A 7 9.89 -10.12 -7.40
CA LEU A 7 10.70 -11.15 -8.02
C LEU A 7 11.68 -11.77 -7.03
N TYR A 8 12.40 -10.93 -6.32
CA TYR A 8 13.39 -11.39 -5.33
C TYR A 8 12.74 -12.12 -4.15
N ILE A 9 11.55 -11.71 -3.72
CA ILE A 9 10.79 -12.41 -2.69
C ILE A 9 10.35 -13.79 -3.19
N LEU A 10 9.86 -13.90 -4.42
CA LEU A 10 9.46 -15.18 -5.00
C LEU A 10 10.64 -16.11 -5.20
N GLU A 11 11.78 -15.62 -5.68
CA GLU A 11 12.98 -16.42 -5.91
C GLU A 11 13.72 -16.75 -4.61
N SER A 12 14.06 -15.74 -3.80
CA SER A 12 14.99 -15.91 -2.69
C SER A 12 14.31 -16.26 -1.36
N TYR A 13 13.05 -15.84 -1.15
CA TYR A 13 12.33 -16.08 0.10
C TYR A 13 11.38 -17.27 0.03
N ILE A 14 10.71 -17.46 -1.12
CA ILE A 14 9.77 -18.56 -1.35
C ILE A 14 10.46 -19.72 -2.06
N GLY A 15 11.55 -19.48 -2.81
CA GLY A 15 12.34 -20.52 -3.47
C GLY A 15 11.80 -20.94 -4.84
N GLN A 16 11.08 -20.06 -5.53
CA GLN A 16 10.61 -20.33 -6.89
C GLN A 16 11.72 -20.23 -7.94
N SER A 17 11.59 -20.99 -9.03
CA SER A 17 12.40 -20.76 -10.22
C SER A 17 12.01 -19.44 -10.90
N LYS A 18 12.91 -18.83 -11.66
CA LYS A 18 12.67 -17.55 -12.37
C LYS A 18 11.43 -17.59 -13.26
N THR A 19 11.23 -18.69 -13.98
CA THR A 19 10.06 -18.88 -14.85
C THR A 19 8.77 -18.97 -14.04
N ALA A 20 8.74 -19.70 -12.94
CA ALA A 20 7.59 -19.81 -12.07
C ALA A 20 7.30 -18.46 -11.37
N ALA A 21 8.32 -17.72 -10.94
CA ALA A 21 8.17 -16.40 -10.35
C ALA A 21 7.57 -15.40 -11.36
N ALA A 22 8.02 -15.42 -12.62
CA ALA A 22 7.46 -14.58 -13.68
C ALA A 22 5.97 -14.85 -13.91
N VAL A 23 5.56 -16.14 -13.94
CA VAL A 23 4.14 -16.52 -14.06
C VAL A 23 3.35 -16.04 -12.84
N THR A 24 3.87 -16.22 -11.64
CA THR A 24 3.23 -15.75 -10.41
C THR A 24 3.04 -14.24 -10.43
N ILE A 25 4.05 -13.46 -10.83
CA ILE A 25 3.96 -12.00 -10.97
C ILE A 25 2.90 -11.59 -12.00
N SER A 26 2.80 -12.31 -13.13
CA SER A 26 1.75 -12.05 -14.12
C SER A 26 0.36 -12.24 -13.54
N ILE A 27 0.13 -13.33 -12.79
CA ILE A 27 -1.13 -13.58 -12.09
C ILE A 27 -1.41 -12.48 -11.05
N MET A 28 -0.39 -12.13 -10.25
CA MET A 28 -0.50 -11.04 -9.26
C MET A 28 -0.89 -9.72 -9.92
N SER A 29 -0.32 -9.40 -11.09
CA SER A 29 -0.63 -8.17 -11.84
C SER A 29 -2.09 -8.14 -12.29
N VAL A 30 -2.60 -9.25 -12.82
CA VAL A 30 -4.02 -9.37 -13.23
C VAL A 30 -4.94 -9.23 -12.01
N VAL A 31 -4.65 -9.92 -10.91
CA VAL A 31 -5.42 -9.82 -9.66
C VAL A 31 -5.42 -8.38 -9.16
N THR A 32 -4.24 -7.75 -9.08
CA THR A 32 -4.12 -6.35 -8.65
C THR A 32 -4.94 -5.42 -9.55
N MET A 33 -4.88 -5.58 -10.87
CA MET A 33 -5.64 -4.77 -11.82
C MET A 33 -7.15 -4.89 -11.59
N VAL A 34 -7.66 -6.11 -11.46
CA VAL A 34 -9.10 -6.36 -11.26
C VAL A 34 -9.58 -5.76 -9.94
N VAL A 35 -8.88 -6.03 -8.84
CA VAL A 35 -9.29 -5.49 -7.52
C VAL A 35 -9.10 -3.98 -7.43
N ALA A 36 -8.10 -3.43 -8.13
CA ALA A 36 -7.88 -1.99 -8.17
C ALA A 36 -9.01 -1.26 -8.92
N LEU A 37 -9.49 -1.82 -10.03
CA LEU A 37 -10.65 -1.29 -10.75
C LEU A 37 -11.90 -1.29 -9.86
N ILE A 38 -12.19 -2.41 -9.20
CA ILE A 38 -13.34 -2.51 -8.28
C ILE A 38 -13.18 -1.54 -7.11
N GLY A 39 -11.99 -1.51 -6.48
CA GLY A 39 -11.70 -0.67 -5.33
C GLY A 39 -11.79 0.82 -5.65
N SER A 40 -11.24 1.28 -6.77
CA SER A 40 -11.27 2.69 -7.17
C SER A 40 -12.68 3.17 -7.50
N LEU A 41 -13.48 2.36 -8.21
CA LEU A 41 -14.86 2.71 -8.58
C LEU A 41 -15.81 2.75 -7.37
N THR A 42 -15.59 1.88 -6.39
CA THR A 42 -16.50 1.74 -5.24
C THR A 42 -16.13 2.64 -4.06
N SER A 43 -14.82 2.85 -3.80
CA SER A 43 -14.35 3.54 -2.61
C SER A 43 -14.70 5.03 -2.58
N GLY A 44 -14.64 5.71 -3.72
CA GLY A 44 -15.04 7.11 -3.84
C GLY A 44 -16.53 7.31 -3.48
N ALA A 45 -17.40 6.53 -4.12
CA ALA A 45 -18.83 6.57 -3.87
C ALA A 45 -19.20 6.21 -2.41
N ILE A 46 -18.50 5.24 -1.81
CA ILE A 46 -18.71 4.85 -0.41
C ILE A 46 -18.24 5.96 0.53
N SER A 47 -17.06 6.53 0.27
CA SER A 47 -16.50 7.62 1.06
C SER A 47 -17.41 8.85 1.06
N ASP A 48 -17.94 9.22 -0.10
CA ASP A 48 -18.84 10.37 -0.25
C ASP A 48 -20.18 10.16 0.46
N LYS A 49 -20.74 8.94 0.39
CA LYS A 49 -21.98 8.59 1.12
C LYS A 49 -21.80 8.58 2.64
N LEU A 50 -20.64 8.13 3.13
CA LEU A 50 -20.35 8.07 4.57
C LEU A 50 -20.03 9.46 5.14
N GLY A 51 -19.61 10.42 4.32
CA GLY A 51 -19.17 11.75 4.78
C GLY A 51 -17.98 11.68 5.75
N ARG A 52 -17.26 10.55 5.78
CA ARG A 52 -16.14 10.27 6.69
C ARG A 52 -15.00 9.66 5.90
N ARG A 53 -14.01 10.48 5.57
CA ARG A 53 -12.87 10.05 4.75
C ARG A 53 -11.85 9.19 5.50
N LYS A 54 -11.77 9.31 6.83
CA LYS A 54 -10.82 8.52 7.65
C LYS A 54 -11.12 7.03 7.68
N ILE A 55 -12.41 6.65 7.64
CA ILE A 55 -12.80 5.23 7.74
C ILE A 55 -12.29 4.42 6.55
N PRO A 56 -12.52 4.81 5.27
CA PRO A 56 -11.98 4.10 4.12
C PRO A 56 -10.44 4.02 4.12
N VAL A 57 -9.75 5.09 4.53
CA VAL A 57 -8.28 5.11 4.59
C VAL A 57 -7.75 4.15 5.65
N ASN A 58 -8.40 4.07 6.83
CA ASN A 58 -8.03 3.09 7.85
C ASN A 58 -8.28 1.65 7.39
N ILE A 59 -9.41 1.40 6.71
CA ILE A 59 -9.70 0.08 6.12
C ILE A 59 -8.63 -0.28 5.09
N ALA A 60 -8.25 0.66 4.22
CA ALA A 60 -7.19 0.46 3.24
C ALA A 60 -5.85 0.10 3.89
N SER A 61 -5.46 0.81 4.95
CA SER A 61 -4.22 0.53 5.70
C SER A 61 -4.26 -0.83 6.40
N LEU A 62 -5.41 -1.25 6.93
CA LEU A 62 -5.59 -2.59 7.51
C LEU A 62 -5.53 -3.68 6.44
N LEU A 63 -6.12 -3.46 5.25
CA LEU A 63 -6.01 -4.38 4.13
C LEU A 63 -4.55 -4.55 3.69
N LEU A 64 -3.77 -3.47 3.68
CA LEU A 64 -2.33 -3.51 3.41
C LEU A 64 -1.59 -4.32 4.48
N ALA A 65 -1.87 -4.10 5.76
CA ALA A 65 -1.25 -4.82 6.86
C ALA A 65 -1.55 -6.33 6.79
N ILE A 66 -2.80 -6.71 6.53
CA ILE A 66 -3.21 -8.10 6.31
C ILE A 66 -2.51 -8.67 5.09
N GLY A 67 -2.46 -7.92 3.99
CA GLY A 67 -1.76 -8.31 2.78
C GLY A 67 -0.29 -8.65 3.04
N TYR A 68 0.41 -7.85 3.82
CA TYR A 68 1.81 -8.09 4.19
C TYR A 68 1.99 -9.27 5.14
N LEU A 69 1.01 -9.55 6.00
CA LEU A 69 1.04 -10.67 6.93
C LEU A 69 1.01 -12.03 6.22
N LEU A 70 0.25 -12.15 5.12
CA LEU A 70 0.05 -13.41 4.42
C LEU A 70 1.34 -14.05 3.91
N PRO A 71 2.21 -13.37 3.12
CA PRO A 71 3.46 -13.97 2.67
C PRO A 71 4.49 -14.13 3.79
N TRP A 72 4.40 -13.35 4.87
CA TRP A 72 5.26 -13.53 6.04
C TRP A 72 4.98 -14.85 6.76
N VAL A 73 3.71 -15.19 6.93
CA VAL A 73 3.30 -16.41 7.65
C VAL A 73 3.36 -17.64 6.76
N MET A 74 2.85 -17.56 5.53
CA MET A 74 2.63 -18.75 4.68
C MET A 74 3.80 -19.09 3.76
N LYS A 75 4.67 -18.15 3.37
CA LYS A 75 5.83 -18.34 2.48
C LYS A 75 5.55 -19.17 1.21
N THR A 76 4.41 -18.92 0.57
CA THR A 76 3.95 -19.63 -0.62
C THR A 76 3.63 -18.68 -1.77
N SER A 77 3.64 -19.18 -3.01
CA SER A 77 3.18 -18.41 -4.18
C SER A 77 1.74 -17.96 -4.04
N PHE A 78 0.90 -18.80 -3.46
CA PHE A 78 -0.51 -18.50 -3.23
C PHE A 78 -0.67 -17.31 -2.28
N SER A 79 0.14 -17.24 -1.21
CA SER A 79 0.11 -16.09 -0.29
C SER A 79 0.51 -14.78 -0.96
N MET A 80 1.41 -14.83 -1.96
CA MET A 80 1.78 -13.65 -2.75
C MET A 80 0.64 -13.21 -3.68
N ILE A 81 -0.14 -14.15 -4.23
CA ILE A 81 -1.34 -13.84 -5.01
C ILE A 81 -2.42 -13.21 -4.12
N LEU A 82 -2.64 -13.76 -2.92
CA LEU A 82 -3.54 -13.17 -1.94
C LEU A 82 -3.07 -11.77 -1.52
N PHE A 83 -1.76 -11.61 -1.27
CA PHE A 83 -1.16 -10.30 -1.02
C PHE A 83 -1.49 -9.30 -2.15
N ALA A 84 -1.37 -9.71 -3.42
CA ALA A 84 -1.72 -8.87 -4.56
C ALA A 84 -3.19 -8.43 -4.54
N GLY A 85 -4.09 -9.29 -4.11
CA GLY A 85 -5.52 -8.97 -3.93
C GLY A 85 -5.74 -7.95 -2.80
N PHE A 86 -5.27 -8.24 -1.60
CA PHE A 86 -5.45 -7.37 -0.43
C PHE A 86 -4.71 -6.03 -0.58
N ALA A 87 -3.46 -6.07 -1.02
CA ALA A 87 -2.66 -4.87 -1.22
C ALA A 87 -3.17 -4.04 -2.40
N GLY A 88 -3.56 -4.68 -3.51
CA GLY A 88 -4.14 -4.00 -4.67
C GLY A 88 -5.42 -3.24 -4.31
N LEU A 89 -6.32 -3.90 -3.56
CA LEU A 89 -7.54 -3.26 -3.06
C LEU A 89 -7.20 -2.12 -2.08
N GLY A 90 -6.30 -2.35 -1.14
CA GLY A 90 -5.86 -1.33 -0.18
C GLY A 90 -5.26 -0.11 -0.87
N TYR A 91 -4.39 -0.28 -1.86
CA TYR A 91 -3.81 0.82 -2.63
C TYR A 91 -4.86 1.57 -3.46
N ALA A 92 -5.83 0.87 -4.05
CA ALA A 92 -6.88 1.49 -4.84
C ALA A 92 -7.80 2.36 -3.97
N VAL A 93 -8.24 1.82 -2.83
CA VAL A 93 -9.07 2.55 -1.86
C VAL A 93 -8.31 3.73 -1.28
N TYR A 94 -7.05 3.51 -0.87
CA TYR A 94 -6.19 4.58 -0.37
C TYR A 94 -6.03 5.70 -1.39
N GLY A 95 -5.61 5.38 -2.62
CA GLY A 95 -5.37 6.38 -3.66
C GLY A 95 -6.61 7.19 -4.05
N ALA A 96 -7.79 6.56 -4.08
CA ALA A 96 -9.04 7.26 -4.39
C ALA A 96 -9.47 8.23 -3.28
N VAL A 97 -9.29 7.86 -2.01
CA VAL A 97 -9.74 8.66 -0.87
C VAL A 97 -8.67 9.66 -0.41
N ASP A 98 -7.39 9.29 -0.50
CA ASP A 98 -6.27 10.15 -0.12
C ASP A 98 -6.23 11.45 -0.94
N GLN A 99 -6.46 11.37 -2.25
CA GLN A 99 -6.54 12.55 -3.12
C GLN A 99 -7.65 13.51 -2.65
N ALA A 100 -8.81 12.98 -2.30
CA ALA A 100 -9.91 13.77 -1.81
C ALA A 100 -9.62 14.34 -0.40
N LEU A 101 -9.00 13.54 0.48
CA LEU A 101 -8.57 13.99 1.80
C LEU A 101 -7.56 15.13 1.71
N ASN A 102 -6.58 15.02 0.80
CA ASN A 102 -5.57 16.05 0.59
C ASN A 102 -6.19 17.40 0.19
N VAL A 103 -7.22 17.38 -0.67
CA VAL A 103 -7.95 18.60 -1.05
C VAL A 103 -8.78 19.16 0.11
N ASP A 104 -9.39 18.30 0.93
CA ASP A 104 -10.24 18.71 2.05
C ASP A 104 -9.45 19.35 3.21
N VAL A 105 -8.17 19.01 3.38
CA VAL A 105 -7.32 19.57 4.45
C VAL A 105 -6.55 20.82 4.02
N LEU A 106 -6.66 21.28 2.78
CA LEU A 106 -5.97 22.47 2.29
C LEU A 106 -6.39 23.71 3.09
N PRO A 107 -5.44 24.47 3.65
CA PRO A 107 -5.73 25.66 4.42
C PRO A 107 -6.23 26.83 3.54
N ASN A 108 -5.75 26.93 2.30
CA ASN A 108 -6.15 27.93 1.33
C ASN A 108 -6.30 27.33 -0.07
N LYS A 109 -7.50 27.41 -0.63
CA LYS A 109 -7.78 26.90 -1.99
C LYS A 109 -7.06 27.67 -3.11
N GLU A 110 -6.70 28.93 -2.87
CA GLU A 110 -5.99 29.76 -3.86
C GLU A 110 -4.52 29.32 -4.00
N GLU A 111 -3.93 28.73 -2.94
CA GLU A 111 -2.57 28.20 -2.94
C GLU A 111 -2.53 26.66 -3.09
N ALA A 112 -3.63 26.05 -3.47
CA ALA A 112 -3.78 24.58 -3.57
C ALA A 112 -2.64 23.89 -4.35
N GLY A 113 -2.16 24.50 -5.43
CA GLY A 113 -1.06 23.96 -6.23
C GLY A 113 0.26 23.83 -5.46
N LYS A 114 0.58 24.80 -4.61
CA LYS A 114 1.79 24.81 -3.75
C LYS A 114 1.69 23.70 -2.68
N ASP A 115 0.57 23.65 -1.98
CA ASP A 115 0.38 22.70 -0.88
C ASP A 115 0.32 21.25 -1.37
N LEU A 116 -0.40 20.99 -2.48
CA LEU A 116 -0.39 19.68 -3.14
C LEU A 116 0.99 19.31 -3.69
N GLY A 117 1.78 20.29 -4.15
CA GLY A 117 3.16 20.10 -4.55
C GLY A 117 4.03 19.60 -3.40
N ILE A 118 3.89 20.17 -2.20
CA ILE A 118 4.62 19.75 -0.99
C ILE A 118 4.20 18.32 -0.60
N LEU A 119 2.91 17.99 -0.63
CA LEU A 119 2.42 16.63 -0.37
C LEU A 119 2.96 15.62 -1.39
N ASN A 120 3.03 16.00 -2.67
CA ASN A 120 3.64 15.15 -3.70
C ASN A 120 5.12 14.90 -3.47
N ILE A 121 5.88 15.89 -3.02
CA ILE A 121 7.29 15.72 -2.64
C ILE A 121 7.39 14.71 -1.49
N ALA A 122 6.58 14.83 -0.45
CA ALA A 122 6.57 13.88 0.67
C ALA A 122 6.27 12.45 0.21
N THR A 123 5.28 12.28 -0.67
CA THR A 123 4.94 10.98 -1.26
C THR A 123 6.10 10.40 -2.07
N THR A 124 6.74 11.21 -2.92
CA THR A 124 7.87 10.79 -3.75
C THR A 124 9.09 10.42 -2.89
N LEU A 125 9.37 11.18 -1.84
CA LEU A 125 10.43 10.85 -0.88
C LEU A 125 10.14 9.50 -0.20
N GLY A 126 8.91 9.25 0.21
CA GLY A 126 8.49 7.97 0.79
C GLY A 126 8.64 6.80 -0.20
N GLN A 127 8.26 7.00 -1.46
CA GLN A 127 8.42 6.01 -2.53
C GLN A 127 9.89 5.71 -2.83
N THR A 128 10.76 6.70 -2.76
CA THR A 128 12.21 6.56 -2.97
C THR A 128 12.87 5.90 -1.76
N ALA A 129 12.51 6.32 -0.55
CA ALA A 129 13.05 5.74 0.69
C ALA A 129 12.64 4.27 0.88
N GLY A 130 11.46 3.89 0.40
CA GLY A 130 10.94 2.53 0.55
C GLY A 130 11.89 1.43 0.06
N PRO A 131 12.35 1.44 -1.21
CA PRO A 131 13.35 0.49 -1.71
C PRO A 131 14.67 0.53 -0.95
N ILE A 132 15.17 1.70 -0.55
CA ILE A 132 16.42 1.87 0.20
C ILE A 132 16.31 1.17 1.55
N VAL A 133 15.25 1.44 2.31
CA VAL A 133 14.99 0.77 3.60
C VAL A 133 14.83 -0.74 3.40
N THR A 134 14.12 -1.16 2.36
CA THR A 134 13.96 -2.59 2.06
C THR A 134 15.30 -3.26 1.79
N SER A 135 16.17 -2.63 0.99
CA SER A 135 17.51 -3.15 0.69
C SER A 135 18.35 -3.31 1.96
N ALA A 136 18.34 -2.30 2.83
CA ALA A 136 19.05 -2.34 4.11
C ALA A 136 18.53 -3.49 5.00
N LEU A 137 17.21 -3.64 5.13
CA LEU A 137 16.60 -4.71 5.93
C LEU A 137 16.94 -6.10 5.39
N VAL A 138 16.91 -6.28 4.06
CA VAL A 138 17.29 -7.54 3.42
C VAL A 138 18.75 -7.86 3.68
N GLY A 139 19.65 -6.86 3.62
CA GLY A 139 21.07 -7.04 3.93
C GLY A 139 21.34 -7.41 5.39
N MET A 140 20.53 -6.93 6.33
CA MET A 140 20.71 -7.19 7.78
C MET A 140 20.12 -8.53 8.24
N ALA A 141 18.91 -8.86 7.81
CA ALA A 141 18.15 -10.00 8.36
C ALA A 141 17.31 -10.76 7.30
N GLY A 142 17.59 -10.50 6.02
CA GLY A 142 16.84 -11.12 4.93
C GLY A 142 15.40 -10.63 4.82
N TYR A 143 14.63 -11.29 3.98
CA TYR A 143 13.23 -10.90 3.70
C TYR A 143 12.29 -11.06 4.90
N ASN A 144 12.64 -11.87 5.91
CA ASN A 144 11.81 -12.09 7.10
C ASN A 144 11.52 -10.79 7.84
N LEU A 145 12.46 -9.82 7.84
CA LEU A 145 12.29 -8.54 8.55
C LEU A 145 11.51 -7.51 7.74
N VAL A 146 11.46 -7.64 6.42
CA VAL A 146 10.78 -6.69 5.53
C VAL A 146 9.28 -6.63 5.80
N PHE A 147 8.65 -7.80 6.02
CA PHE A 147 7.20 -7.88 6.24
C PHE A 147 6.76 -7.24 7.56
N PRO A 148 7.34 -7.58 8.74
CA PRO A 148 6.92 -6.94 9.99
C PRO A 148 7.19 -5.44 9.99
N VAL A 149 8.26 -4.96 9.36
CA VAL A 149 8.52 -3.52 9.22
C VAL A 149 7.47 -2.86 8.32
N ALA A 150 7.09 -3.50 7.21
CA ALA A 150 6.02 -2.99 6.34
C ALA A 150 4.66 -2.95 7.07
N ILE A 151 4.34 -3.96 7.89
CA ILE A 151 3.15 -3.99 8.74
C ILE A 151 3.19 -2.85 9.76
N ALA A 152 4.34 -2.65 10.42
CA ALA A 152 4.51 -1.57 11.40
C ALA A 152 4.26 -0.19 10.75
N PHE A 153 4.78 0.06 9.55
CA PHE A 153 4.50 1.30 8.82
C PHE A 153 3.02 1.44 8.44
N ALA A 154 2.34 0.38 8.02
CA ALA A 154 0.91 0.41 7.72
C ALA A 154 0.07 0.73 8.98
N VAL A 155 0.43 0.16 10.13
CA VAL A 155 -0.24 0.45 11.42
C VAL A 155 0.06 1.89 11.87
N LEU A 156 1.30 2.35 11.75
CA LEU A 156 1.66 3.75 12.05
C LEU A 156 0.88 4.72 11.17
N ALA A 157 0.70 4.42 9.89
CA ALA A 157 -0.13 5.23 9.00
C ALA A 157 -1.58 5.34 9.51
N CYS A 158 -2.20 4.23 9.97
CA CYS A 158 -3.51 4.26 10.62
C CYS A 158 -3.54 5.21 11.82
N ILE A 159 -2.51 5.16 12.68
CA ILE A 159 -2.43 6.00 13.89
C ILE A 159 -2.32 7.48 13.51
N PHE A 160 -1.43 7.83 12.57
CA PHE A 160 -1.25 9.22 12.15
C PHE A 160 -2.50 9.81 11.49
N ILE A 161 -3.22 9.03 10.69
CA ILE A 161 -4.49 9.47 10.08
C ILE A 161 -5.54 9.79 11.16
N GLN A 162 -5.59 9.01 12.24
CA GLN A 162 -6.50 9.29 13.37
C GLN A 162 -6.17 10.62 14.07
N MET A 163 -4.90 11.04 14.07
CA MET A 163 -4.46 12.28 14.70
C MET A 163 -4.86 13.55 13.92
N ILE A 164 -5.23 13.43 12.64
CA ILE A 164 -5.72 14.57 11.85
C ILE A 164 -7.06 15.03 12.41
N ARG A 165 -7.12 16.21 13.00
CA ARG A 165 -8.33 16.76 13.66
C ARG A 165 -9.26 17.51 12.72
N SER A 166 -8.77 17.98 11.57
CA SER A 166 -9.50 18.84 10.61
C SER A 166 -10.54 18.10 9.78
N VAL A 167 -10.55 16.78 9.75
CA VAL A 167 -11.46 15.96 8.95
C VAL A 167 -12.14 14.89 9.82
N LYS A 168 -13.42 14.60 9.51
CA LYS A 168 -14.22 13.56 10.18
C LYS A 168 -14.13 12.21 9.46
#